data_30375e270f436fde18480006d9d5fd7c
#
_entry.id   30375e270f436fde18480006d9d5fd7c
#
_cell.length_a   1.000
_cell.length_b   1.000
_cell.length_c   1.000
_cell.angle_alpha   90.00
_cell.angle_beta   90.00
_cell.angle_gamma   90.00
#
_symmetry.space_group_name_H-M   'P 1'
#
loop_
_entity.id
_entity.type
_entity.pdbx_description
1 polymer ?
#
loop_
_entity_poly.entity_id
_entity_poly.type
_entity_poly.pdbx_seq_one_letter_code
_entity_poly.pdbx_strand_id
1 'polypeptide(L)'
;HNSEWETARIDYFDPLVTSSIAEALGEIFGSDSTKYETILDSIEDKHKQSIEDFCQRVNEYIKMKPKGFRLNFFVDEVGQYISDNTKLMLNLQTIAETLATTTKGNSWILVTSQEDMEKVVGDMSKSQQNDFSRIQARFKIKVPLTSANVDEVIEKRLLKKNKDAQTSLTSTYKKESALLDTLLSFSDSGVQFKGFKNDVDFANKMPFVSYQFDLFQQCRIALSTHNAFQGKHASVGERSMLGVFQQVIQNIEERGDDALVSFDLMFDGIRNELKGQIQTSIQL
;
A
#
# COMPACT_ATOMS: atom_id res chain seq x y z
N HIS A 1 -1.29 -39.33 9.74
CA HIS A 1 -0.77 -38.04 10.25
C HIS A 1 0.48 -37.53 9.48
N ASN A 2 0.39 -37.48 8.14
CA ASN A 2 1.49 -37.07 7.27
C ASN A 2 1.43 -35.56 6.92
N SER A 3 0.70 -34.75 7.68
CA SER A 3 0.66 -33.31 7.44
C SER A 3 1.89 -32.66 8.08
N GLU A 4 2.56 -31.79 7.35
CA GLU A 4 3.62 -30.98 7.92
C GLU A 4 3.03 -30.09 9.01
N TRP A 5 3.73 -29.92 10.13
CA TRP A 5 3.31 -29.10 11.27
C TRP A 5 2.88 -27.67 10.86
N GLU A 6 3.57 -27.06 9.90
CA GLU A 6 3.25 -25.72 9.41
C GLU A 6 1.86 -25.66 8.77
N THR A 7 1.49 -26.66 7.98
CA THR A 7 0.14 -26.76 7.37
C THR A 7 -0.93 -26.98 8.43
N ALA A 8 -0.70 -27.93 9.34
CA ALA A 8 -1.66 -28.20 10.43
C ALA A 8 -1.87 -26.99 11.36
N ARG A 9 -0.84 -26.16 11.56
CA ARG A 9 -0.92 -24.95 12.35
C ARG A 9 -1.76 -23.86 11.69
N ILE A 10 -1.68 -23.72 10.36
CA ILE A 10 -2.46 -22.75 9.59
C ILE A 10 -3.94 -23.13 9.59
N ASP A 11 -4.23 -24.41 9.44
CA ASP A 11 -5.59 -24.94 9.34
C ASP A 11 -6.15 -25.41 10.71
N TYR A 12 -5.58 -24.94 11.81
CA TYR A 12 -5.94 -25.38 13.17
C TYR A 12 -7.45 -25.26 13.50
N PHE A 13 -8.12 -24.25 12.93
CA PHE A 13 -9.57 -24.05 13.12
C PHE A 13 -10.45 -24.93 12.23
N ASP A 14 -9.88 -25.73 11.32
CA ASP A 14 -10.63 -26.76 10.60
C ASP A 14 -10.92 -27.94 11.57
N PRO A 15 -12.20 -28.31 11.78
CA PRO A 15 -12.58 -29.37 12.69
C PRO A 15 -11.88 -30.72 12.40
N LEU A 16 -11.63 -31.03 11.12
CA LEU A 16 -10.94 -32.26 10.71
C LEU A 16 -9.46 -32.23 11.14
N VAL A 17 -8.82 -31.08 11.06
CA VAL A 17 -7.42 -30.89 11.48
C VAL A 17 -7.33 -30.97 13.00
N THR A 18 -8.23 -30.31 13.72
CA THR A 18 -8.29 -30.35 15.18
C THR A 18 -8.51 -31.79 15.69
N SER A 19 -9.44 -32.56 15.09
CA SER A 19 -9.66 -33.95 15.41
C SER A 19 -8.42 -34.82 15.15
N SER A 20 -7.74 -34.63 14.02
CA SER A 20 -6.49 -35.33 13.69
C SER A 20 -5.35 -35.02 14.69
N ILE A 21 -5.29 -33.78 15.18
CA ILE A 21 -4.32 -33.38 16.23
C ILE A 21 -4.68 -34.10 17.55
N ALA A 22 -5.96 -34.16 17.92
CA ALA A 22 -6.43 -34.85 19.12
C ALA A 22 -6.13 -36.35 19.09
N GLU A 23 -6.34 -37.01 17.95
CA GLU A 23 -5.98 -38.40 17.73
C GLU A 23 -4.46 -38.61 17.90
N ALA A 24 -3.63 -37.79 17.26
CA ALA A 24 -2.18 -37.91 17.39
C ALA A 24 -1.70 -37.72 18.85
N LEU A 25 -2.31 -36.78 19.59
CA LEU A 25 -2.01 -36.58 21.01
C LEU A 25 -2.46 -37.81 21.84
N GLY A 26 -3.61 -38.42 21.52
CA GLY A 26 -4.10 -39.64 22.14
C GLY A 26 -3.13 -40.81 21.96
N GLU A 27 -2.61 -41.00 20.75
CA GLU A 27 -1.61 -42.03 20.43
C GLU A 27 -0.29 -41.80 21.19
N ILE A 28 0.21 -40.56 21.23
CA ILE A 28 1.49 -40.24 21.87
C ILE A 28 1.43 -40.38 23.40
N PHE A 29 0.34 -39.94 24.00
CA PHE A 29 0.20 -39.89 25.46
C PHE A 29 -0.62 -41.02 26.07
N GLY A 30 -1.11 -41.94 25.24
CA GLY A 30 -1.82 -43.13 25.70
C GLY A 30 -3.20 -42.87 26.33
N SER A 31 -3.91 -41.84 25.84
CA SER A 31 -5.24 -41.44 26.32
C SER A 31 -6.24 -41.36 25.16
N ASP A 32 -7.53 -41.38 25.47
CA ASP A 32 -8.61 -41.23 24.49
C ASP A 32 -8.54 -39.85 23.80
N SER A 33 -8.72 -39.85 22.48
CA SER A 33 -8.73 -38.63 21.64
C SER A 33 -9.77 -37.60 22.09
N THR A 34 -10.92 -38.05 22.57
CA THR A 34 -12.02 -37.22 23.09
C THR A 34 -11.56 -36.25 24.20
N LYS A 35 -10.63 -36.72 25.06
CA LYS A 35 -10.03 -35.89 26.08
C LYS A 35 -9.23 -34.73 25.48
N TYR A 36 -8.49 -34.98 24.42
CA TYR A 36 -7.67 -33.98 23.76
C TYR A 36 -8.52 -33.04 22.88
N GLU A 37 -9.61 -33.52 22.28
CA GLU A 37 -10.60 -32.66 21.62
C GLU A 37 -11.15 -31.63 22.62
N THR A 38 -11.60 -32.09 23.79
CA THR A 38 -12.09 -31.17 24.85
C THR A 38 -11.02 -30.18 25.32
N ILE A 39 -9.76 -30.61 25.39
CA ILE A 39 -8.64 -29.70 25.74
C ILE A 39 -8.43 -28.69 24.64
N LEU A 40 -8.37 -29.09 23.37
CA LEU A 40 -8.17 -28.23 22.21
C LEU A 40 -9.29 -27.21 22.09
N ASP A 41 -10.55 -27.62 22.21
CA ASP A 41 -11.71 -26.70 22.23
C ASP A 41 -11.64 -25.68 23.37
N SER A 42 -11.12 -26.12 24.55
CA SER A 42 -10.97 -25.21 25.70
C SER A 42 -9.79 -24.27 25.62
N ILE A 43 -8.84 -24.50 24.70
CA ILE A 43 -7.65 -23.65 24.55
C ILE A 43 -8.05 -22.25 24.08
N GLU A 44 -8.99 -22.14 23.14
CA GLU A 44 -9.47 -20.87 22.63
C GLU A 44 -10.07 -20.00 23.75
N ASP A 45 -10.85 -20.59 24.63
CA ASP A 45 -11.46 -19.88 25.77
C ASP A 45 -10.47 -19.59 26.92
N LYS A 46 -9.51 -20.47 27.15
CA LYS A 46 -8.53 -20.35 28.24
C LYS A 46 -7.31 -19.52 27.88
N HIS A 47 -7.02 -19.39 26.56
CA HIS A 47 -5.83 -18.69 26.06
C HIS A 47 -6.15 -17.27 25.57
N LYS A 48 -7.01 -16.57 26.30
CA LYS A 48 -7.18 -15.11 26.07
C LYS A 48 -5.89 -14.41 26.46
N GLN A 49 -5.03 -14.23 25.46
CA GLN A 49 -3.80 -13.46 25.65
C GLN A 49 -4.15 -12.00 25.90
N SER A 50 -3.80 -11.46 27.06
CA SER A 50 -3.93 -10.04 27.33
C SER A 50 -2.88 -9.25 26.54
N ILE A 51 -3.11 -7.95 26.38
CA ILE A 51 -2.12 -7.05 25.75
C ILE A 51 -0.84 -7.02 26.61
N GLU A 52 -0.96 -7.06 27.89
CA GLU A 52 0.14 -7.10 28.86
C GLU A 52 0.98 -8.36 28.69
N ASP A 53 0.35 -9.55 28.58
CA ASP A 53 1.05 -10.82 28.34
C ASP A 53 1.81 -10.80 27.01
N PHE A 54 1.18 -10.29 25.95
CA PHE A 54 1.84 -10.12 24.67
C PHE A 54 3.09 -9.24 24.80
N CYS A 55 2.96 -8.07 25.41
CA CYS A 55 4.06 -7.14 25.57
C CYS A 55 5.19 -7.72 26.46
N GLN A 56 4.84 -8.49 27.48
CA GLN A 56 5.82 -9.18 28.31
C GLN A 56 6.59 -10.23 27.54
N ARG A 57 5.92 -11.06 26.72
CA ARG A 57 6.58 -12.04 25.84
C ARG A 57 7.52 -11.37 24.82
N VAL A 58 7.10 -10.23 24.24
CA VAL A 58 7.96 -9.42 23.37
C VAL A 58 9.22 -8.96 24.11
N ASN A 59 9.07 -8.49 25.33
CA ASN A 59 10.20 -8.05 26.14
C ASN A 59 11.15 -9.20 26.49
N GLU A 60 10.63 -10.38 26.82
CA GLU A 60 11.41 -11.60 27.08
C GLU A 60 12.18 -12.02 25.82
N TYR A 61 11.53 -12.01 24.67
CA TYR A 61 12.17 -12.30 23.40
C TYR A 61 13.33 -11.32 23.11
N ILE A 62 13.12 -10.02 23.31
CA ILE A 62 14.16 -9.01 23.12
C ILE A 62 15.35 -9.24 24.07
N LYS A 63 15.09 -9.63 25.33
CA LYS A 63 16.15 -9.92 26.31
C LYS A 63 17.03 -11.11 25.92
N MET A 64 16.50 -12.06 25.16
CA MET A 64 17.26 -13.22 24.65
C MET A 64 18.17 -12.86 23.46
N LYS A 65 18.00 -11.67 22.89
CA LYS A 65 18.80 -11.21 21.74
C LYS A 65 20.03 -10.42 22.16
N PRO A 66 21.02 -10.27 21.27
CA PRO A 66 22.22 -9.47 21.55
C PRO A 66 21.88 -8.03 21.97
N LYS A 67 22.75 -7.41 22.74
CA LYS A 67 22.60 -6.01 23.18
C LYS A 67 22.44 -5.08 21.97
N GLY A 68 21.44 -4.23 22.01
CA GLY A 68 21.12 -3.30 20.91
C GLY A 68 20.08 -3.82 19.91
N PHE A 69 19.58 -5.06 20.09
CA PHE A 69 18.50 -5.58 19.26
C PHE A 69 17.24 -4.71 19.41
N ARG A 70 16.55 -4.48 18.28
CA ARG A 70 15.27 -3.77 18.19
C ARG A 70 14.27 -4.64 17.46
N LEU A 71 13.05 -4.70 17.97
CA LEU A 71 11.93 -5.39 17.31
C LEU A 71 10.93 -4.36 16.79
N ASN A 72 10.69 -4.35 15.49
CA ASN A 72 9.76 -3.42 14.86
C ASN A 72 8.53 -4.19 14.35
N PHE A 73 7.35 -3.69 14.68
CA PHE A 73 6.08 -4.16 14.14
C PHE A 73 5.64 -3.22 13.03
N PHE A 74 5.37 -3.77 11.86
CA PHE A 74 4.81 -3.04 10.72
C PHE A 74 3.38 -3.50 10.53
N VAL A 75 2.43 -2.58 10.66
CA VAL A 75 1.00 -2.86 10.53
C VAL A 75 0.45 -1.97 9.42
N ASP A 76 0.04 -2.61 8.32
CA ASP A 76 -0.43 -1.91 7.13
C ASP A 76 -1.93 -1.67 7.17
N GLU A 77 -2.38 -0.57 6.57
CA GLU A 77 -3.78 -0.19 6.40
C GLU A 77 -4.63 -0.16 7.69
N VAL A 78 -4.01 0.23 8.81
CA VAL A 78 -4.66 0.25 10.13
C VAL A 78 -5.90 1.13 10.16
N GLY A 79 -5.91 2.26 9.47
CA GLY A 79 -7.06 3.18 9.41
C GLY A 79 -8.32 2.50 8.88
N GLN A 80 -8.19 1.72 7.81
CA GLN A 80 -9.29 1.00 7.18
C GLN A 80 -9.83 -0.13 8.07
N TYR A 81 -8.94 -0.83 8.78
CA TYR A 81 -9.30 -1.92 9.69
C TYR A 81 -9.99 -1.44 10.97
N ILE A 82 -9.59 -0.27 11.48
CA ILE A 82 -10.08 0.31 12.73
C ILE A 82 -11.34 1.16 12.53
N SER A 83 -11.58 1.74 11.32
CA SER A 83 -12.48 2.88 11.03
C SER A 83 -13.80 2.89 11.80
N ASP A 84 -14.43 1.73 12.03
CA ASP A 84 -15.73 1.63 12.67
C ASP A 84 -15.69 0.94 14.06
N ASN A 85 -14.52 0.54 14.54
CA ASN A 85 -14.39 -0.24 15.76
C ASN A 85 -13.54 0.47 16.82
N THR A 86 -14.21 1.25 17.66
CA THR A 86 -13.60 1.98 18.79
C THR A 86 -12.79 1.07 19.71
N LYS A 87 -13.18 -0.21 19.89
CA LYS A 87 -12.46 -1.15 20.74
C LYS A 87 -11.09 -1.52 20.16
N LEU A 88 -11.01 -1.75 18.85
CA LEU A 88 -9.73 -2.01 18.18
C LEU A 88 -8.82 -0.80 18.23
N MET A 89 -9.40 0.38 18.15
CA MET A 89 -8.72 1.64 18.29
C MET A 89 -8.05 1.78 19.67
N LEU A 90 -8.80 1.50 20.74
CA LEU A 90 -8.28 1.52 22.12
C LEU A 90 -7.22 0.42 22.33
N ASN A 91 -7.39 -0.75 21.73
CA ASN A 91 -6.42 -1.83 21.80
C ASN A 91 -5.08 -1.43 21.16
N LEU A 92 -5.10 -0.79 19.97
CA LEU A 92 -3.88 -0.31 19.33
C LEU A 92 -3.13 0.72 20.20
N GLN A 93 -3.88 1.64 20.82
CA GLN A 93 -3.31 2.61 21.76
C GLN A 93 -2.66 1.89 22.94
N THR A 94 -3.38 0.96 23.57
CA THR A 94 -2.89 0.21 24.72
C THR A 94 -1.64 -0.61 24.36
N ILE A 95 -1.63 -1.27 23.19
CA ILE A 95 -0.46 -2.00 22.70
C ILE A 95 0.73 -1.06 22.55
N ALA A 96 0.56 0.09 21.90
CA ALA A 96 1.64 1.03 21.67
C ALA A 96 2.25 1.55 22.99
N GLU A 97 1.41 1.90 23.97
CA GLU A 97 1.86 2.38 25.29
C GLU A 97 2.54 1.27 26.09
N THR A 98 1.92 0.10 26.16
CA THR A 98 2.43 -1.02 26.95
C THR A 98 3.75 -1.54 26.37
N LEU A 99 3.86 -1.67 25.04
CA LEU A 99 5.12 -2.04 24.39
C LEU A 99 6.23 -1.01 24.69
N ALA A 100 5.94 0.27 24.52
CA ALA A 100 6.93 1.32 24.77
C ALA A 100 7.47 1.28 26.20
N THR A 101 6.57 1.08 27.18
CA THR A 101 6.91 1.03 28.61
C THR A 101 7.64 -0.26 28.97
N THR A 102 7.09 -1.42 28.57
CA THR A 102 7.61 -2.75 28.93
C THR A 102 8.98 -3.01 28.31
N THR A 103 9.16 -2.63 27.03
CA THR A 103 10.42 -2.85 26.30
C THR A 103 11.42 -1.70 26.44
N LYS A 104 11.06 -0.63 27.14
CA LYS A 104 11.90 0.57 27.34
C LYS A 104 12.42 1.15 26.01
N GLY A 105 11.55 1.21 24.99
CA GLY A 105 11.87 1.71 23.66
C GLY A 105 12.67 0.77 22.77
N ASN A 106 12.82 -0.51 23.14
CA ASN A 106 13.44 -1.52 22.28
C ASN A 106 12.48 -2.16 21.27
N SER A 107 11.20 -1.79 21.29
CA SER A 107 10.22 -2.17 20.30
C SER A 107 9.50 -0.95 19.74
N TRP A 108 9.21 -0.97 18.46
CA TRP A 108 8.53 0.11 17.74
C TRP A 108 7.34 -0.45 16.97
N ILE A 109 6.29 0.35 16.85
CA ILE A 109 5.14 0.08 16.01
C ILE A 109 5.10 1.16 14.93
N LEU A 110 5.14 0.73 13.67
CA LEU A 110 4.96 1.56 12.49
C LEU A 110 3.63 1.17 11.87
N VAL A 111 2.73 2.14 11.74
CA VAL A 111 1.42 1.92 11.15
C VAL A 111 1.28 2.76 9.89
N THR A 112 0.61 2.22 8.87
CA THR A 112 0.22 2.98 7.67
C THR A 112 -1.29 3.17 7.64
N SER A 113 -1.73 4.24 6.99
CA SER A 113 -3.12 4.51 6.69
C SER A 113 -3.21 5.23 5.35
N GLN A 114 -4.15 4.82 4.49
CA GLN A 114 -4.36 5.47 3.17
C GLN A 114 -5.13 6.78 3.28
N GLU A 115 -5.96 6.93 4.30
CA GLU A 115 -6.69 8.16 4.54
C GLU A 115 -5.97 9.03 5.55
N ASP A 116 -6.04 10.34 5.33
CA ASP A 116 -5.70 11.30 6.36
C ASP A 116 -6.55 10.94 7.58
N MET A 117 -5.89 10.45 8.61
CA MET A 117 -6.58 10.04 9.84
C MET A 117 -7.45 11.18 10.40
N GLU A 118 -7.21 12.42 10.00
CA GLU A 118 -8.03 13.59 10.34
C GLU A 118 -9.37 13.66 9.57
N LYS A 119 -9.45 13.10 8.35
CA LYS A 119 -10.71 13.04 7.58
C LYS A 119 -11.64 11.95 8.08
N VAL A 120 -11.10 10.82 8.51
CA VAL A 120 -11.88 9.73 9.14
C VAL A 120 -12.58 10.25 10.42
N VAL A 121 -11.95 11.18 11.12
CA VAL A 121 -12.51 11.83 12.33
C VAL A 121 -13.70 12.74 11.99
N GLY A 122 -13.76 13.34 10.81
CA GLY A 122 -14.84 14.25 10.42
C GLY A 122 -16.22 13.60 10.37
N ASP A 123 -16.27 12.32 10.05
CA ASP A 123 -17.51 11.53 9.94
C ASP A 123 -17.89 10.80 11.25
N MET A 124 -17.05 10.89 12.27
CA MET A 124 -17.25 10.23 13.56
C MET A 124 -18.04 11.08 14.55
N SER A 125 -18.72 10.45 15.51
CA SER A 125 -19.35 11.12 16.63
C SER A 125 -18.32 11.86 17.50
N LYS A 126 -18.71 12.91 18.23
CA LYS A 126 -17.81 13.70 19.10
C LYS A 126 -17.03 12.85 20.11
N SER A 127 -17.62 11.77 20.62
CA SER A 127 -16.93 10.85 21.54
C SER A 127 -15.81 10.07 20.83
N GLN A 128 -16.07 9.58 19.62
CA GLN A 128 -15.10 8.87 18.80
C GLN A 128 -13.95 9.79 18.35
N GLN A 129 -14.26 11.06 18.05
CA GLN A 129 -13.25 12.08 17.73
C GLN A 129 -12.27 12.30 18.89
N ASN A 130 -12.76 12.34 20.12
CA ASN A 130 -11.92 12.49 21.32
C ASN A 130 -11.00 11.27 21.53
N ASP A 131 -11.52 10.07 21.33
CA ASP A 131 -10.77 8.83 21.48
C ASP A 131 -9.69 8.71 20.39
N PHE A 132 -10.02 9.11 19.17
CA PHE A 132 -9.07 9.14 18.06
C PHE A 132 -7.94 10.17 18.27
N SER A 133 -8.25 11.34 18.79
CA SER A 133 -7.25 12.36 19.14
C SER A 133 -6.24 11.85 20.17
N ARG A 134 -6.69 11.00 21.10
CA ARG A 134 -5.81 10.33 22.07
C ARG A 134 -4.85 9.34 21.42
N ILE A 135 -5.32 8.60 20.40
CA ILE A 135 -4.44 7.67 19.64
C ILE A 135 -3.41 8.43 18.84
N GLN A 136 -3.81 9.50 18.16
CA GLN A 136 -2.88 10.34 17.42
C GLN A 136 -1.80 10.92 18.35
N ALA A 137 -2.13 11.22 19.58
CA ALA A 137 -1.16 11.70 20.57
C ALA A 137 -0.08 10.66 20.92
N ARG A 138 -0.35 9.35 20.70
CA ARG A 138 0.63 8.26 20.95
C ARG A 138 1.60 8.06 19.78
N PHE A 139 1.14 8.31 18.55
CA PHE A 139 1.97 8.28 17.35
C PHE A 139 2.55 9.68 17.09
N LYS A 140 3.62 10.02 17.82
CA LYS A 140 4.25 11.36 17.78
C LYS A 140 4.95 11.64 16.45
N ILE A 141 5.42 10.61 15.78
CA ILE A 141 6.10 10.72 14.48
C ILE A 141 5.09 10.44 13.40
N LYS A 142 4.71 11.48 12.68
CA LYS A 142 3.83 11.39 11.51
C LYS A 142 4.66 11.68 10.27
N VAL A 143 4.66 10.76 9.32
CA VAL A 143 5.36 10.91 8.03
C VAL A 143 4.30 10.90 6.95
N PRO A 144 3.90 12.07 6.43
CA PRO A 144 2.99 12.11 5.30
C PRO A 144 3.72 11.56 4.07
N LEU A 145 3.19 10.47 3.52
CA LEU A 145 3.61 9.96 2.23
C LEU A 145 2.78 10.72 1.18
N THR A 146 3.40 11.71 0.57
CA THR A 146 2.75 12.48 -0.49
C THR A 146 2.98 11.78 -1.83
N SER A 147 2.00 11.87 -2.72
CA SER A 147 2.13 11.43 -4.12
C SER A 147 3.06 12.33 -4.95
N ALA A 148 3.85 13.19 -4.31
CA ALA A 148 4.75 14.13 -4.97
C ALA A 148 5.85 13.45 -5.82
N ASN A 149 6.09 12.15 -5.62
CA ASN A 149 7.11 11.38 -6.33
C ASN A 149 6.50 10.18 -7.09
N VAL A 150 5.25 10.28 -7.55
CA VAL A 150 4.61 9.21 -8.32
C VAL A 150 5.37 8.93 -9.61
N ASP A 151 5.92 9.96 -10.25
CA ASP A 151 6.80 9.85 -11.40
C ASP A 151 8.00 8.93 -11.10
N GLU A 152 8.69 9.13 -9.98
CA GLU A 152 9.82 8.28 -9.57
C GLU A 152 9.40 6.82 -9.34
N VAL A 153 8.22 6.59 -8.78
CA VAL A 153 7.69 5.23 -8.58
C VAL A 153 7.40 4.57 -9.93
N ILE A 154 6.77 5.29 -10.86
CA ILE A 154 6.50 4.80 -12.22
C ILE A 154 7.81 4.49 -12.94
N GLU A 155 8.79 5.40 -12.92
CA GLU A 155 10.10 5.20 -13.52
C GLU A 155 10.79 3.93 -12.99
N LYS A 156 10.81 3.75 -11.67
CA LYS A 156 11.50 2.62 -11.04
C LYS A 156 10.78 1.28 -11.16
N ARG A 157 9.45 1.29 -11.20
CA ARG A 157 8.62 0.06 -11.17
C ARG A 157 8.18 -0.40 -12.54
N LEU A 158 7.81 0.53 -13.44
CA LEU A 158 7.29 0.21 -14.77
C LEU A 158 8.29 0.50 -15.88
N LEU A 159 9.07 1.59 -15.78
CA LEU A 159 9.89 2.08 -16.89
C LEU A 159 11.38 1.72 -16.77
N LYS A 160 11.74 0.88 -15.81
CA LYS A 160 13.15 0.49 -15.61
C LYS A 160 13.69 -0.22 -16.84
N LYS A 161 14.67 0.41 -17.52
CA LYS A 161 15.36 -0.12 -18.69
C LYS A 161 16.56 -0.98 -18.30
N ASN A 162 16.91 -1.93 -19.15
CA ASN A 162 18.23 -2.58 -19.09
C ASN A 162 19.33 -1.61 -19.56
N LYS A 163 20.59 -1.99 -19.39
CA LYS A 163 21.73 -1.13 -19.71
C LYS A 163 21.83 -0.78 -21.20
N ASP A 164 21.46 -1.71 -22.07
CA ASP A 164 21.56 -1.54 -23.53
C ASP A 164 20.49 -0.54 -24.00
N ALA A 165 19.26 -0.70 -23.57
CA ALA A 165 18.18 0.24 -23.86
C ALA A 165 18.47 1.65 -23.29
N GLN A 166 19.03 1.74 -22.08
CA GLN A 166 19.40 3.02 -21.50
C GLN A 166 20.48 3.73 -22.31
N THR A 167 21.49 3.00 -22.77
CA THR A 167 22.55 3.55 -23.63
C THR A 167 22.01 3.99 -24.97
N SER A 168 21.15 3.18 -25.61
CA SER A 168 20.49 3.51 -26.88
C SER A 168 19.66 4.79 -26.74
N LEU A 169 18.76 4.86 -25.76
CA LEU A 169 17.89 6.02 -25.52
C LEU A 169 18.69 7.29 -25.22
N THR A 170 19.73 7.19 -24.40
CA THR A 170 20.66 8.33 -24.15
C THR A 170 21.32 8.84 -25.44
N SER A 171 21.73 7.92 -26.32
CA SER A 171 22.30 8.27 -27.62
C SER A 171 21.27 8.92 -28.53
N THR A 172 20.04 8.41 -28.58
CA THR A 172 18.93 8.97 -29.34
C THR A 172 18.62 10.40 -28.88
N TYR A 173 18.50 10.62 -27.58
CA TYR A 173 18.26 11.96 -27.05
C TYR A 173 19.33 12.98 -27.47
N LYS A 174 20.60 12.60 -27.42
CA LYS A 174 21.71 13.48 -27.83
C LYS A 174 21.64 13.89 -29.31
N LYS A 175 21.08 13.04 -30.16
CA LYS A 175 20.89 13.35 -31.58
C LYS A 175 19.65 14.20 -31.84
N GLU A 176 18.57 13.95 -31.11
CA GLU A 176 17.24 14.50 -31.40
C GLU A 176 16.79 15.58 -30.40
N SER A 177 17.64 15.97 -29.42
CA SER A 177 17.26 16.89 -28.36
C SER A 177 16.68 18.22 -28.89
N ALA A 178 17.28 18.81 -29.89
CA ALA A 178 16.80 20.06 -30.46
C ALA A 178 15.41 19.94 -31.11
N LEU A 179 15.13 18.79 -31.75
CA LEU A 179 13.82 18.48 -32.31
C LEU A 179 12.80 18.29 -31.20
N LEU A 180 13.16 17.48 -30.18
CA LEU A 180 12.30 17.24 -29.02
C LEU A 180 11.97 18.54 -28.27
N ASP A 181 12.94 19.39 -28.03
CA ASP A 181 12.75 20.70 -27.39
C ASP A 181 11.80 21.59 -28.20
N THR A 182 11.88 21.54 -29.53
CA THR A 182 10.98 22.30 -30.42
C THR A 182 9.56 21.75 -30.37
N LEU A 183 9.39 20.41 -30.48
CA LEU A 183 8.09 19.74 -30.50
C LEU A 183 7.38 19.82 -29.14
N LEU A 184 8.14 19.86 -28.05
CA LEU A 184 7.62 19.85 -26.68
C LEU A 184 7.65 21.25 -26.04
N SER A 185 7.86 22.31 -26.83
CA SER A 185 7.74 23.69 -26.38
C SER A 185 6.28 24.16 -26.44
N PHE A 186 5.67 24.33 -25.28
CA PHE A 186 4.28 24.82 -25.14
C PHE A 186 4.28 26.32 -24.85
N SER A 187 4.40 27.16 -25.89
CA SER A 187 4.58 28.62 -25.74
C SER A 187 3.31 29.38 -25.35
N ASP A 188 2.12 28.81 -25.66
CA ASP A 188 0.84 29.53 -25.53
C ASP A 188 0.01 29.09 -24.32
N SER A 189 0.54 28.21 -23.45
CA SER A 189 -0.17 27.77 -22.27
C SER A 189 0.16 28.63 -21.06
N GLY A 190 -0.84 29.08 -20.30
CA GLY A 190 -0.64 29.73 -19.00
C GLY A 190 0.09 28.87 -17.96
N VAL A 191 0.32 27.59 -18.28
CA VAL A 191 1.09 26.63 -17.50
C VAL A 191 2.30 26.19 -18.31
N GLN A 192 3.49 26.38 -17.76
CA GLN A 192 4.71 25.88 -18.41
C GLN A 192 4.83 24.37 -18.27
N PHE A 193 4.43 23.64 -19.30
CA PHE A 193 4.76 22.24 -19.42
C PHE A 193 6.24 22.08 -19.79
N LYS A 194 6.92 21.15 -19.10
CA LYS A 194 8.35 20.90 -19.33
C LYS A 194 8.51 19.61 -20.11
N GLY A 195 9.28 19.64 -21.18
CA GLY A 195 9.79 18.47 -21.86
C GLY A 195 10.78 17.69 -20.99
N PHE A 196 11.72 17.03 -21.61
CA PHE A 196 12.76 16.29 -20.89
C PHE A 196 13.84 17.24 -20.34
N LYS A 197 14.31 16.98 -19.11
CA LYS A 197 15.37 17.80 -18.49
C LYS A 197 16.76 17.53 -19.07
N ASN A 198 17.03 16.28 -19.42
CA ASN A 198 18.30 15.81 -19.95
C ASN A 198 18.15 14.38 -20.51
N ASP A 199 19.25 13.81 -21.01
CA ASP A 199 19.31 12.45 -21.57
C ASP A 199 18.96 11.35 -20.57
N VAL A 200 19.25 11.51 -19.30
CA VAL A 200 18.90 10.55 -18.23
C VAL A 200 17.40 10.60 -17.95
N ASP A 201 16.82 11.80 -17.87
CA ASP A 201 15.38 12.00 -17.67
C ASP A 201 14.58 11.40 -18.85
N PHE A 202 15.05 11.63 -20.08
CA PHE A 202 14.48 10.99 -21.28
C PHE A 202 14.53 9.48 -21.20
N ALA A 203 15.70 8.90 -20.94
CA ALA A 203 15.85 7.45 -20.89
C ALA A 203 15.02 6.80 -19.78
N ASN A 204 14.86 7.47 -18.64
CA ASN A 204 14.06 6.94 -17.52
C ASN A 204 12.56 7.02 -17.80
N LYS A 205 12.07 8.07 -18.42
CA LYS A 205 10.64 8.35 -18.60
C LYS A 205 10.07 7.79 -19.90
N MET A 206 10.88 7.61 -20.93
CA MET A 206 10.42 7.01 -22.19
C MET A 206 9.57 5.76 -21.92
N PRO A 207 8.40 5.56 -22.56
CA PRO A 207 7.86 6.30 -23.71
C PRO A 207 7.03 7.54 -23.34
N PHE A 208 6.96 7.95 -22.09
CA PHE A 208 6.20 9.10 -21.63
C PHE A 208 7.07 10.37 -21.63
N VAL A 209 6.42 11.52 -21.86
CA VAL A 209 7.07 12.82 -21.73
C VAL A 209 6.91 13.36 -20.30
N SER A 210 7.92 14.07 -19.80
CA SER A 210 7.96 14.51 -18.39
C SER A 210 6.71 15.25 -17.93
N TYR A 211 6.13 16.14 -18.77
CA TYR A 211 4.93 16.89 -18.41
C TYR A 211 3.68 16.02 -18.19
N GLN A 212 3.64 14.83 -18.81
CA GLN A 212 2.45 13.96 -18.75
C GLN A 212 2.18 13.43 -17.36
N PHE A 213 3.20 13.23 -16.54
CA PHE A 213 3.06 12.77 -15.16
C PHE A 213 2.30 13.80 -14.32
N ASP A 214 2.77 15.04 -14.31
CA ASP A 214 2.14 16.13 -13.56
C ASP A 214 0.74 16.47 -14.10
N LEU A 215 0.59 16.54 -15.43
CA LEU A 215 -0.69 16.85 -16.07
C LEU A 215 -1.73 15.77 -15.75
N PHE A 216 -1.35 14.50 -15.85
CA PHE A 216 -2.25 13.39 -15.57
C PHE A 216 -2.69 13.38 -14.08
N GLN A 217 -1.75 13.65 -13.16
CA GLN A 217 -2.06 13.78 -11.76
C GLN A 217 -3.04 14.94 -11.49
N GLN A 218 -2.82 16.10 -12.11
CA GLN A 218 -3.73 17.24 -12.00
C GLN A 218 -5.12 16.93 -12.56
N CYS A 219 -5.20 16.29 -13.71
CA CYS A 219 -6.47 15.84 -14.29
C CYS A 219 -7.22 14.89 -13.36
N ARG A 220 -6.54 13.92 -12.75
CA ARG A 220 -7.15 13.00 -11.81
C ARG A 220 -7.68 13.70 -10.55
N ILE A 221 -6.91 14.61 -9.98
CA ILE A 221 -7.34 15.42 -8.83
C ILE A 221 -8.59 16.21 -9.19
N ALA A 222 -8.61 16.87 -10.35
CA ALA A 222 -9.76 17.63 -10.83
C ALA A 222 -11.00 16.72 -11.02
N LEU A 223 -10.85 15.58 -11.68
CA LEU A 223 -11.92 14.59 -11.88
C LEU A 223 -12.46 14.07 -10.53
N SER A 224 -11.59 13.81 -9.57
CA SER A 224 -11.97 13.38 -8.23
C SER A 224 -12.75 14.48 -7.48
N THR A 225 -12.28 15.71 -7.53
CA THR A 225 -12.93 16.88 -6.90
C THR A 225 -14.36 17.08 -7.45
N HIS A 226 -14.54 16.81 -8.75
CA HIS A 226 -15.84 16.88 -9.42
C HIS A 226 -16.65 15.57 -9.34
N ASN A 227 -16.24 14.64 -8.48
CA ASN A 227 -16.93 13.35 -8.29
C ASN A 227 -17.19 12.59 -9.59
N ALA A 228 -16.21 12.58 -10.49
CA ALA A 228 -16.31 12.00 -11.82
C ALA A 228 -16.13 10.47 -11.83
N PHE A 229 -15.50 9.89 -10.82
CA PHE A 229 -15.22 8.45 -10.72
C PHE A 229 -16.38 7.64 -10.18
N GLN A 230 -16.46 6.36 -10.55
CA GLN A 230 -17.43 5.39 -10.03
C GLN A 230 -16.95 4.89 -8.66
N GLY A 231 -17.81 5.00 -7.63
CA GLY A 231 -17.53 4.53 -6.26
C GLY A 231 -16.82 5.56 -5.38
N LYS A 232 -17.03 5.46 -4.06
CA LYS A 232 -16.48 6.38 -3.04
C LYS A 232 -14.94 6.30 -2.92
N HIS A 233 -14.33 5.25 -3.44
CA HIS A 233 -12.90 4.95 -3.31
C HIS A 233 -12.19 4.75 -4.66
N ALA A 234 -12.81 5.15 -5.78
CA ALA A 234 -12.11 5.24 -7.07
C ALA A 234 -11.08 6.36 -6.95
N SER A 235 -9.99 5.99 -6.33
CA SER A 235 -9.14 6.90 -5.62
C SER A 235 -8.11 7.55 -6.54
N VAL A 236 -7.81 8.77 -6.22
CA VAL A 236 -6.63 9.54 -6.63
C VAL A 236 -5.31 8.82 -6.27
N GLY A 237 -5.35 7.58 -5.76
CA GLY A 237 -4.22 6.84 -5.23
C GLY A 237 -3.18 6.44 -6.28
N GLU A 238 -1.94 6.30 -5.84
CA GLU A 238 -0.76 5.91 -6.63
C GLU A 238 -0.96 4.58 -7.38
N ARG A 239 -1.69 3.61 -6.79
CA ARG A 239 -1.97 2.30 -7.43
C ARG A 239 -2.77 2.44 -8.72
N SER A 240 -3.74 3.36 -8.77
CA SER A 240 -4.52 3.56 -9.99
C SER A 240 -3.72 4.32 -11.05
N MET A 241 -2.80 5.22 -10.68
CA MET A 241 -1.86 5.81 -11.63
C MET A 241 -0.95 4.74 -12.24
N LEU A 242 -0.32 3.89 -11.42
CA LEU A 242 0.49 2.78 -11.91
C LEU A 242 -0.27 1.90 -12.89
N GLY A 243 -1.53 1.57 -12.58
CA GLY A 243 -2.40 0.77 -13.45
C GLY A 243 -2.63 1.40 -14.82
N VAL A 244 -2.90 2.71 -14.87
CA VAL A 244 -3.09 3.43 -16.13
C VAL A 244 -1.80 3.45 -16.96
N PHE A 245 -0.68 3.82 -16.36
CA PHE A 245 0.61 3.82 -17.07
C PHE A 245 0.98 2.43 -17.58
N GLN A 246 0.74 1.39 -16.80
CA GLN A 246 0.94 0.00 -17.21
C GLN A 246 0.07 -0.37 -18.41
N GLN A 247 -1.22 -0.05 -18.37
CA GLN A 247 -2.14 -0.32 -19.48
C GLN A 247 -1.73 0.40 -20.76
N VAL A 248 -1.32 1.66 -20.64
CA VAL A 248 -0.85 2.44 -21.80
C VAL A 248 0.41 1.82 -22.41
N ILE A 249 1.36 1.37 -21.58
CA ILE A 249 2.57 0.69 -22.07
C ILE A 249 2.18 -0.60 -22.82
N GLN A 250 1.27 -1.38 -22.28
CA GLN A 250 0.79 -2.61 -22.95
C GLN A 250 0.12 -2.31 -24.29
N ASN A 251 -0.65 -1.23 -24.37
CA ASN A 251 -1.33 -0.82 -25.60
C ASN A 251 -0.37 -0.36 -26.72
N ILE A 252 0.84 0.06 -26.36
CA ILE A 252 1.84 0.54 -27.33
C ILE A 252 2.98 -0.47 -27.56
N GLU A 253 2.93 -1.65 -26.94
CA GLU A 253 3.99 -2.66 -27.01
C GLU A 253 4.44 -2.98 -28.45
N GLU A 254 3.51 -2.95 -29.39
CA GLU A 254 3.75 -3.24 -30.82
C GLU A 254 4.25 -2.03 -31.62
N ARG A 255 4.34 -0.81 -31.03
CA ARG A 255 4.62 0.43 -31.77
C ARG A 255 6.13 0.72 -32.02
N GLY A 256 7.00 -0.16 -31.61
CA GLY A 256 8.44 0.03 -31.76
C GLY A 256 9.06 0.90 -30.66
N ASP A 257 10.39 0.84 -30.56
CA ASP A 257 11.16 1.39 -29.43
C ASP A 257 11.24 2.94 -29.39
N ASP A 258 10.87 3.61 -30.47
CA ASP A 258 10.96 5.08 -30.63
C ASP A 258 9.62 5.80 -30.42
N ALA A 259 8.54 5.06 -30.13
CA ALA A 259 7.22 5.65 -30.03
C ALA A 259 7.03 6.40 -28.70
N LEU A 260 6.70 7.68 -28.77
CA LEU A 260 6.23 8.46 -27.64
C LEU A 260 4.72 8.22 -27.42
N VAL A 261 4.32 8.19 -26.17
CA VAL A 261 2.90 8.11 -25.78
C VAL A 261 2.25 9.48 -25.97
N SER A 262 1.16 9.52 -26.71
CA SER A 262 0.28 10.69 -26.76
C SER A 262 -0.61 10.75 -25.51
N PHE A 263 -0.99 11.96 -25.09
CA PHE A 263 -1.73 12.14 -23.82
C PHE A 263 -3.16 11.57 -23.85
N ASP A 264 -3.78 11.47 -25.04
CA ASP A 264 -5.09 10.85 -25.24
C ASP A 264 -5.13 9.37 -24.81
N LEU A 265 -4.04 8.63 -24.99
CA LEU A 265 -3.93 7.23 -24.54
C LEU A 265 -4.04 7.10 -23.02
N MET A 266 -3.67 8.13 -22.27
CA MET A 266 -3.84 8.17 -20.82
C MET A 266 -5.32 8.22 -20.42
N PHE A 267 -6.17 8.81 -21.26
CA PHE A 267 -7.61 8.83 -21.04
C PHE A 267 -8.21 7.42 -21.18
N ASP A 268 -7.79 6.65 -22.15
CA ASP A 268 -8.26 5.26 -22.34
C ASP A 268 -8.01 4.43 -21.07
N GLY A 269 -6.89 4.67 -20.38
CA GLY A 269 -6.55 4.00 -19.14
C GLY A 269 -7.48 4.30 -17.96
N ILE A 270 -8.13 5.49 -17.92
CA ILE A 270 -9.06 5.86 -16.83
C ILE A 270 -10.53 5.77 -17.23
N ARG A 271 -10.83 5.61 -18.51
CA ARG A 271 -12.19 5.66 -19.04
C ARG A 271 -13.17 4.78 -18.28
N ASN A 272 -12.79 3.54 -18.00
CA ASN A 272 -13.63 2.58 -17.30
C ASN A 272 -13.85 2.91 -15.82
N GLU A 273 -13.02 3.78 -15.24
CA GLU A 273 -13.17 4.24 -13.86
C GLU A 273 -14.15 5.42 -13.75
N LEU A 274 -14.49 6.08 -14.86
CA LEU A 274 -15.40 7.23 -14.89
C LEU A 274 -16.87 6.80 -14.84
N LYS A 275 -17.72 7.65 -14.27
CA LYS A 275 -19.18 7.46 -14.29
C LYS A 275 -19.71 7.38 -15.71
N GLY A 276 -20.68 6.49 -15.96
CA GLY A 276 -21.24 6.26 -17.28
C GLY A 276 -21.75 7.52 -18.00
N GLN A 277 -22.30 8.47 -17.26
CA GLN A 277 -22.74 9.77 -17.82
C GLN A 277 -21.59 10.57 -18.42
N ILE A 278 -20.41 10.53 -17.76
CA ILE A 278 -19.21 11.23 -18.23
C ILE A 278 -18.64 10.50 -19.45
N GLN A 279 -18.60 9.17 -19.39
CA GLN A 279 -18.12 8.35 -20.52
C GLN A 279 -18.95 8.65 -21.79
N THR A 280 -20.28 8.73 -21.66
CA THR A 280 -21.19 9.02 -22.77
C THR A 280 -20.97 10.44 -23.31
N SER A 281 -20.76 11.43 -22.43
CA SER A 281 -20.53 12.82 -22.86
C SER A 281 -19.23 13.03 -23.62
N ILE A 282 -18.23 12.19 -23.39
CA ILE A 282 -16.94 12.28 -24.09
C ILE A 282 -16.96 11.54 -25.43
N GLN A 283 -17.88 10.60 -25.61
CA GLN A 283 -18.05 9.85 -26.87
C GLN A 283 -18.82 10.60 -27.95
N LEU A 284 -19.45 11.73 -27.61
CA LEU A 284 -20.14 12.64 -28.52
C LEU A 284 -19.19 13.69 -29.08
#